data_840a2cef858b5c46fed07a9aec5f146a
#
_entry.id   840a2cef858b5c46fed07a9aec5f146a
#
_cell.length_a   1.000
_cell.length_b   1.000
_cell.length_c   1.000
_cell.angle_alpha   90.00
_cell.angle_beta   90.00
_cell.angle_gamma   90.00
#
_symmetry.space_group_name_H-M   'P 1'
#
loop_
_entity.id
_entity.type
_entity.pdbx_description
1 polymer ?
#
loop_
_entity_poly.entity_id
_entity_poly.type
_entity_poly.pdbx_seq_one_letter_code
_entity_poly.pdbx_strand_id
1 'polypeptide(L)' 'MRVTVITVSDSVVKGERQDTSGAVVIGWARAKKCEVVSTVACADETVEIVRALIHACDSDESDLVLTTGGTG' A
#
# COMPACT_ATOMS: atom_id res chain seq x y z
N MET A 1 5.49 13.72 -7.59
CA MET A 1 4.19 13.14 -7.18
C MET A 1 4.36 12.36 -5.88
N ARG A 2 3.49 12.58 -4.93
CA ARG A 2 3.53 11.87 -3.64
C ARG A 2 2.65 10.63 -3.73
N VAL A 3 3.17 9.50 -3.27
CA VAL A 3 2.51 8.20 -3.44
C VAL A 3 2.34 7.51 -2.09
N THR A 4 1.17 6.94 -1.86
CA THR A 4 0.90 5.99 -0.78
C THR A 4 0.78 4.59 -1.39
N VAL A 5 1.46 3.61 -0.79
CA VAL A 5 1.40 2.22 -1.21
C VAL A 5 0.64 1.41 -0.16
N ILE A 6 -0.40 0.72 -0.58
CA ILE A 6 -1.19 -0.16 0.29
C ILE A 6 -0.97 -1.61 -0.15
N THR A 7 -0.47 -2.43 0.76
CA THR A 7 -0.32 -3.87 0.54
C THR A 7 -1.48 -4.60 1.19
N VAL A 8 -2.22 -5.36 0.38
CA VAL A 8 -3.35 -6.17 0.85
C VAL A 8 -2.87 -7.60 1.02
N SER A 9 -2.60 -8.00 2.26
CA SER A 9 -2.09 -9.35 2.53
C SER A 9 -2.24 -9.71 4.01
N ASP A 10 -2.99 -10.79 4.29
CA ASP A 10 -3.14 -11.30 5.64
C ASP A 10 -1.81 -11.76 6.24
N SER A 11 -0.99 -12.44 5.44
CA SER A 11 0.28 -12.97 5.92
C SER A 11 1.29 -11.89 6.25
N VAL A 12 1.29 -10.78 5.52
CA VAL A 12 2.15 -9.62 5.82
C VAL A 12 1.70 -8.97 7.13
N VAL A 13 0.39 -8.76 7.30
CA VAL A 13 -0.16 -8.15 8.52
C VAL A 13 0.16 -9.00 9.76
N LYS A 14 0.08 -10.32 9.63
CA LYS A 14 0.40 -11.25 10.73
C LYS A 14 1.89 -11.43 10.99
N GLY A 15 2.74 -10.85 10.14
CA GLY A 15 4.19 -11.01 10.26
C GLY A 15 4.72 -12.36 9.80
N GLU A 16 3.90 -13.16 9.11
CA GLU A 16 4.29 -14.46 8.59
C GLU A 16 5.12 -14.38 7.31
N ARG A 17 5.12 -13.22 6.66
CA ARG A 17 5.71 -13.02 5.35
C ARG A 17 6.24 -11.60 5.22
N GLN A 18 7.35 -11.45 4.52
CA GLN A 18 7.85 -10.13 4.17
C GLN A 18 7.03 -9.53 3.03
N ASP A 19 6.91 -8.22 3.02
CA ASP A 19 6.14 -7.49 2.01
C ASP A 19 6.99 -7.29 0.74
N THR A 20 7.18 -8.36 -0.03
CA THR A 20 7.98 -8.32 -1.25
C THR A 20 7.28 -7.56 -2.37
N SER A 21 5.96 -7.71 -2.51
CA SER A 21 5.22 -6.99 -3.55
C SER A 21 5.16 -5.50 -3.28
N GLY A 22 5.01 -5.10 -2.01
CA GLY A 22 5.10 -3.70 -1.63
C GLY A 22 6.45 -3.11 -1.95
N ALA A 23 7.53 -3.84 -1.68
CA ALA A 23 8.88 -3.40 -2.00
C ALA A 23 9.09 -3.18 -3.50
N VAL A 24 8.51 -4.04 -4.35
CA VAL A 24 8.58 -3.89 -5.81
C VAL A 24 7.87 -2.61 -6.26
N VAL A 25 6.68 -2.35 -5.73
CA VAL A 25 5.90 -1.15 -6.06
C VAL A 25 6.63 0.12 -5.61
N ILE A 26 7.20 0.10 -4.41
CA ILE A 26 8.00 1.22 -3.89
C ILE A 26 9.19 1.50 -4.80
N GLY A 27 9.91 0.45 -5.20
CA GLY A 27 11.04 0.58 -6.12
C GLY A 27 10.64 1.17 -7.46
N TRP A 28 9.51 0.71 -8.00
CA TRP A 28 8.97 1.25 -9.25
C TRP A 28 8.64 2.75 -9.12
N ALA A 29 7.95 3.13 -8.03
CA ALA A 29 7.58 4.53 -7.79
C ALA A 29 8.81 5.43 -7.69
N ARG A 30 9.84 4.99 -6.97
CA ARG A 30 11.08 5.73 -6.84
C ARG A 30 11.82 5.86 -8.17
N ALA A 31 11.80 4.81 -8.99
CA ALA A 31 12.39 4.86 -10.34
C ALA A 31 11.68 5.87 -11.24
N LYS A 32 10.39 6.13 -10.99
CA LYS A 32 9.61 7.15 -11.68
C LYS A 32 9.73 8.53 -11.02
N LYS A 33 10.63 8.68 -10.07
CA LYS A 33 10.87 9.93 -9.33
C LYS A 33 9.67 10.38 -8.49
N CYS A 34 8.85 9.43 -8.04
CA CYS A 34 7.78 9.68 -7.11
C CYS A 34 8.30 9.59 -5.68
N GLU A 35 7.73 10.39 -4.80
CA GLU A 35 8.03 10.33 -3.38
C GLU A 35 7.05 9.38 -2.69
N VAL A 36 7.55 8.32 -2.06
CA VAL A 36 6.71 7.40 -1.30
C VAL A 36 6.57 7.98 0.11
N VAL A 37 5.42 8.57 0.40
CA VAL A 37 5.18 9.27 1.67
C VAL A 37 4.61 8.35 2.74
N SER A 38 3.97 7.24 2.36
CA SER A 38 3.36 6.32 3.30
C SER A 38 3.28 4.91 2.70
N THR A 39 3.47 3.91 3.56
CA THR A 39 3.26 2.51 3.22
C THR A 39 2.39 1.89 4.30
N VAL A 40 1.35 1.17 3.87
CA VAL A 40 0.37 0.56 4.77
C VAL A 40 0.15 -0.89 4.36
N ALA A 41 0.08 -1.79 5.33
CA ALA A 41 -0.36 -3.16 5.10
C ALA A 41 -1.73 -3.35 5.73
N CYS A 42 -2.65 -3.99 5.03
CA CYS A 42 -3.97 -4.30 5.56
C CYS A 42 -4.38 -5.72 5.25
N ALA A 43 -5.31 -6.25 6.07
CA ALA A 43 -5.85 -7.58 5.87
C ALA A 43 -6.67 -7.65 4.58
N ASP A 44 -6.71 -8.84 3.98
CA ASP A 44 -7.47 -9.09 2.75
C ASP A 44 -8.96 -9.26 3.07
N GLU A 45 -9.56 -8.20 3.56
CA GLU A 45 -11.00 -8.10 3.86
C GLU A 45 -11.52 -6.80 3.29
N THR A 46 -12.71 -6.84 2.70
CA THR A 46 -13.30 -5.67 2.02
C THR A 46 -13.34 -4.44 2.93
N VAL A 47 -13.78 -4.61 4.19
CA VAL A 47 -13.87 -3.49 5.14
C VAL A 47 -12.50 -2.88 5.41
N GLU A 48 -11.49 -3.71 5.61
CA GLU A 48 -10.14 -3.23 5.90
C GLU A 48 -9.51 -2.52 4.69
N ILE A 49 -9.74 -3.05 3.49
CA ILE A 49 -9.27 -2.42 2.25
C ILE A 49 -9.93 -1.05 2.07
N VAL A 50 -11.25 -0.97 2.26
CA VAL A 50 -12.00 0.28 2.13
C VAL A 50 -11.50 1.31 3.15
N ARG A 51 -11.30 0.90 4.39
CA ARG A 51 -10.76 1.80 5.43
C ARG A 51 -9.39 2.35 5.07
N ALA A 52 -8.50 1.49 4.56
CA ALA A 52 -7.16 1.91 4.16
C ALA A 52 -7.22 2.92 3.01
N LEU A 53 -8.08 2.69 2.02
CA LEU A 53 -8.26 3.60 0.89
C LEU A 53 -8.83 4.93 1.33
N ILE A 54 -9.87 4.92 2.18
CA ILE A 54 -10.48 6.14 2.69
C ILE A 54 -9.46 6.96 3.48
N HIS A 55 -8.72 6.31 4.36
CA HIS A 55 -7.69 6.99 5.15
C HIS A 55 -6.62 7.63 4.27
N ALA A 56 -6.16 6.89 3.26
CA ALA A 56 -5.15 7.41 2.33
C ALA A 56 -5.67 8.61 1.54
N CYS A 57 -6.93 8.59 1.13
CA CYS A 57 -7.54 9.70 0.38
C CYS A 57 -7.81 10.91 1.29
N ASP A 58 -8.25 10.68 2.52
CA ASP A 58 -8.61 11.76 3.45
C ASP A 58 -7.40 12.44 4.09
N SER A 59 -6.27 11.74 4.19
CA SER A 59 -5.07 12.30 4.83
C SER A 59 -4.44 13.45 4.05
N ASP A 60 -4.76 13.57 2.78
CA ASP A 60 -4.22 14.60 1.86
C ASP A 60 -2.68 14.59 1.80
N GLU A 61 -2.07 13.46 2.15
CA GLU A 61 -0.61 13.32 2.15
C GLU A 61 -0.07 12.90 0.80
N SER A 62 -0.89 12.27 -0.02
CA SER A 62 -0.46 11.74 -1.31
C SER A 62 -1.38 12.15 -2.44
N ASP A 63 -0.80 12.20 -3.64
CA ASP A 63 -1.52 12.52 -4.87
C ASP A 63 -2.01 11.27 -5.58
N LEU A 64 -1.40 10.12 -5.25
CA LEU A 64 -1.71 8.83 -5.88
C LEU A 64 -1.63 7.73 -4.83
N VAL A 65 -2.59 6.82 -4.87
CA VAL A 65 -2.60 5.63 -4.02
C VAL A 65 -2.45 4.40 -4.90
N LEU A 66 -1.42 3.61 -4.64
CA LEU A 66 -1.18 2.35 -5.34
C LEU A 66 -1.47 1.19 -4.40
N THR A 67 -2.14 0.16 -4.92
CA THR A 67 -2.44 -1.04 -4.15
C THR A 67 -1.74 -2.24 -4.76
N THR A 68 -1.34 -3.18 -3.92
CA THR A 68 -0.72 -4.44 -4.36
C THR A 68 -1.17 -5.57 -3.45
N GLY A 69 -1.12 -6.79 -3.96
CA GLY A 69 -1.56 -7.97 -3.24
C GLY A 69 -3.03 -8.30 -3.48
N GLY A 70 -3.60 -9.14 -2.62
CA GLY A 70 -5.01 -9.52 -2.70
C GLY A 70 -5.37 -10.55 -3.75
N THR A 71 -4.39 -11.16 -4.39
CA THR A 71 -4.63 -12.13 -5.46
C THR A 71 -4.50 -13.58 -5.01
N GLY A 72 -4.52 -13.79 -3.74
CA GLY A 72 -4.61 -15.11 -3.20
C GLY A 72 -3.42 -15.72 -2.63
#